data_f439f830a3bc2a3bbb902501934843b0
#
_entry.id   f439f830a3bc2a3bbb902501934843b0
#
_cell.length_a   1.000
_cell.length_b   1.000
_cell.length_c   1.000
_cell.angle_alpha   90.00
_cell.angle_beta   90.00
_cell.angle_gamma   90.00
#
_symmetry.space_group_name_H-M   'P 1'
#
loop_
_entity.id
_entity.type
_entity.pdbx_description
1 polymer ?
#
loop_
_entity_poly.entity_id
_entity_poly.type
_entity_poly.pdbx_seq_one_letter_code
_entity_poly.pdbx_strand_id
1 'polypeptide(L)'
;MPLSSQAAPRAAAVAAGGLSVISLSLVLAAPALAHHPMTAMGLEPSLFSGLLSGLAHPLLGPDHLVFLLALGLVGLHRPLRWVLGLLTAGLVGSGLGLLLPGLPGAEALVALSLVVTGLVLLQRLPSALLLPAFALHGYVLSGSVIGWEPTPIAAYLLGLLLSQSALMLAALTVVRRWAATLTAANLRLAAGLLMGVGAAFTWSALVS
;
A
#
# COMPACT_ATOMS: atom_id res chain seq x y z
N MET A 1 -35.97 4.92 38.06
CA MET A 1 -34.56 4.73 37.64
C MET A 1 -34.40 5.34 36.26
N PRO A 2 -33.62 6.40 36.06
CA PRO A 2 -33.41 6.96 34.75
C PRO A 2 -32.34 6.15 34.04
N LEU A 3 -32.65 5.66 32.82
CA LEU A 3 -31.72 4.99 31.92
C LEU A 3 -30.67 5.99 31.43
N SER A 4 -29.43 5.67 31.68
CA SER A 4 -28.24 6.51 31.57
C SER A 4 -27.99 7.10 30.20
N SER A 5 -27.73 8.40 30.15
CA SER A 5 -27.35 9.27 29.02
C SER A 5 -25.95 9.03 28.46
N GLN A 6 -25.40 7.82 28.47
CA GLN A 6 -24.04 7.54 27.99
C GLN A 6 -23.93 7.15 26.49
N ALA A 7 -25.07 7.04 25.80
CA ALA A 7 -25.06 6.69 24.37
C ALA A 7 -24.67 7.86 23.44
N ALA A 8 -25.02 9.09 23.82
CA ALA A 8 -24.75 10.29 23.02
C ALA A 8 -23.25 10.61 22.79
N PRO A 9 -22.36 10.55 23.82
CA PRO A 9 -20.94 10.87 23.60
C PRO A 9 -20.20 9.82 22.76
N ARG A 10 -20.63 8.55 22.81
CA ARG A 10 -20.05 7.50 21.96
C ARG A 10 -20.43 7.65 20.50
N ALA A 11 -21.68 7.99 20.18
CA ALA A 11 -22.13 8.25 18.82
C ALA A 11 -21.43 9.48 18.20
N ALA A 12 -21.25 10.54 18.98
CA ALA A 12 -20.53 11.74 18.55
C ALA A 12 -19.04 11.45 18.30
N ALA A 13 -18.38 10.66 19.13
CA ALA A 13 -16.99 10.27 18.95
C ALA A 13 -16.78 9.39 17.70
N VAL A 14 -17.71 8.46 17.43
CA VAL A 14 -17.70 7.62 16.23
C VAL A 14 -17.94 8.46 14.97
N ALA A 15 -18.88 9.41 15.01
CA ALA A 15 -19.16 10.31 13.90
C ALA A 15 -17.97 11.26 13.62
N ALA A 16 -17.37 11.84 14.67
CA ALA A 16 -16.18 12.70 14.54
C ALA A 16 -14.98 11.91 14.01
N GLY A 17 -14.75 10.68 14.49
CA GLY A 17 -13.73 9.79 13.97
C GLY A 17 -13.96 9.43 12.50
N GLY A 18 -15.21 9.12 12.13
CA GLY A 18 -15.59 8.83 10.74
C GLY A 18 -15.37 10.02 9.80
N LEU A 19 -15.76 11.22 10.20
CA LEU A 19 -15.56 12.45 9.44
C LEU A 19 -14.07 12.79 9.28
N SER A 20 -13.26 12.61 10.34
CA SER A 20 -11.81 12.83 10.29
C SER A 20 -11.13 11.85 9.34
N VAL A 21 -11.55 10.58 9.30
CA VAL A 21 -11.04 9.56 8.39
C VAL A 21 -11.42 9.88 6.95
N ILE A 22 -12.67 10.27 6.68
CA ILE A 22 -13.14 10.66 5.35
C ILE A 22 -12.37 11.90 4.87
N SER A 23 -12.20 12.92 5.72
CA SER A 23 -11.45 14.13 5.39
C SER A 23 -9.98 13.83 5.10
N LEU A 24 -9.32 12.97 5.90
CA LEU A 24 -7.94 12.54 5.68
C LEU A 24 -7.83 11.71 4.39
N SER A 25 -8.79 10.83 4.12
CA SER A 25 -8.83 10.05 2.88
C SER A 25 -8.99 10.92 1.64
N LEU A 26 -9.81 11.97 1.70
CA LEU A 26 -9.99 12.94 0.62
C LEU A 26 -8.73 13.80 0.39
N VAL A 27 -8.01 14.18 1.45
CA VAL A 27 -6.74 14.92 1.35
C VAL A 27 -5.64 14.02 0.77
N LEU A 28 -5.60 12.74 1.16
CA LEU A 28 -4.64 11.75 0.64
C LEU A 28 -5.00 11.25 -0.76
N ALA A 29 -6.24 11.41 -1.21
CA ALA A 29 -6.70 11.11 -2.56
C ALA A 29 -6.34 12.21 -3.58
N ALA A 30 -5.42 13.13 -3.24
CA ALA A 30 -4.87 14.07 -4.20
C ALA A 30 -4.27 13.31 -5.39
N PRO A 31 -4.49 13.79 -6.64
CA PRO A 31 -4.26 13.00 -7.85
C PRO A 31 -2.84 12.48 -7.95
N ALA A 32 -2.71 11.37 -8.66
CA ALA A 32 -1.54 10.53 -8.90
C ALA A 32 -0.25 11.23 -9.43
N LEU A 33 -0.10 12.52 -9.22
CA LEU A 33 1.13 13.28 -9.49
C LEU A 33 2.33 12.79 -8.65
N ALA A 34 2.08 11.99 -7.62
CA ALA A 34 3.12 11.37 -6.81
C ALA A 34 3.88 10.23 -7.52
N HIS A 35 3.37 9.75 -8.67
CA HIS A 35 3.95 8.58 -9.36
C HIS A 35 5.22 8.86 -10.16
N HIS A 36 5.63 10.12 -10.30
CA HIS A 36 6.85 10.48 -11.04
C HIS A 36 7.76 11.46 -10.28
N PRO A 37 8.26 11.09 -9.06
CA PRO A 37 9.08 12.01 -8.26
C PRO A 37 10.35 12.45 -8.99
N MET A 38 10.92 11.59 -9.83
CA MET A 38 12.16 11.90 -10.60
C MET A 38 11.90 12.92 -11.71
N THR A 39 10.79 12.76 -12.44
CA THR A 39 10.41 13.71 -13.50
C THR A 39 10.13 15.09 -12.88
N ALA A 40 9.47 15.11 -11.71
CA ALA A 40 9.22 16.34 -10.96
C ALA A 40 10.51 17.00 -10.45
N MET A 41 11.58 16.22 -10.19
CA MET A 41 12.89 16.70 -9.71
C MET A 41 13.86 16.99 -10.86
N GLY A 42 13.51 16.71 -12.12
CA GLY A 42 14.36 16.96 -13.28
C GLY A 42 15.69 16.17 -13.25
N LEU A 43 15.73 15.03 -12.60
CA LEU A 43 16.95 14.23 -12.47
C LEU A 43 17.13 13.33 -13.70
N GLU A 44 18.31 13.39 -14.32
CA GLU A 44 18.70 12.51 -15.41
C GLU A 44 18.82 11.06 -14.93
N PRO A 45 18.41 10.07 -15.77
CA PRO A 45 18.56 8.66 -15.46
C PRO A 45 20.03 8.29 -15.23
N SER A 46 20.35 7.77 -14.07
CA SER A 46 21.67 7.31 -13.66
C SER A 46 21.54 6.19 -12.63
N LEU A 47 22.64 5.50 -12.34
CA LEU A 47 22.64 4.47 -11.28
C LEU A 47 22.20 5.07 -9.94
N PHE A 48 22.68 6.24 -9.58
CA PHE A 48 22.35 6.89 -8.31
C PHE A 48 20.89 7.35 -8.27
N SER A 49 20.44 8.06 -9.31
CA SER A 49 19.06 8.53 -9.38
C SER A 49 18.06 7.38 -9.48
N GLY A 50 18.39 6.30 -10.18
CA GLY A 50 17.59 5.08 -10.22
C GLY A 50 17.43 4.46 -8.82
N LEU A 51 18.54 4.23 -8.12
CA LEU A 51 18.52 3.67 -6.76
C LEU A 51 17.69 4.55 -5.79
N LEU A 52 17.94 5.87 -5.81
CA LEU A 52 17.23 6.81 -4.94
C LEU A 52 15.72 6.83 -5.23
N SER A 53 15.35 6.83 -6.52
CA SER A 53 13.94 6.77 -6.93
C SER A 53 13.28 5.48 -6.45
N GLY A 54 13.93 4.33 -6.64
CA GLY A 54 13.41 3.04 -6.16
C GLY A 54 13.25 2.99 -4.65
N LEU A 55 14.18 3.58 -3.89
CA LEU A 55 14.06 3.70 -2.43
C LEU A 55 12.90 4.60 -2.00
N ALA A 56 12.71 5.72 -2.69
CA ALA A 56 11.73 6.74 -2.32
C ALA A 56 10.31 6.38 -2.77
N HIS A 57 10.14 5.72 -3.91
CA HIS A 57 8.84 5.52 -4.54
C HIS A 57 7.79 4.87 -3.63
N PRO A 58 8.05 3.74 -2.93
CA PRO A 58 7.07 3.14 -2.04
C PRO A 58 6.73 3.99 -0.81
N LEU A 59 7.57 4.96 -0.47
CA LEU A 59 7.35 5.90 0.64
C LEU A 59 6.50 7.10 0.21
N LEU A 60 6.62 7.51 -1.06
CA LEU A 60 5.93 8.68 -1.61
C LEU A 60 4.55 8.34 -2.16
N GLY A 61 4.31 7.09 -2.55
CA GLY A 61 2.99 6.59 -2.94
C GLY A 61 2.16 6.19 -1.72
N PRO A 62 1.13 6.96 -1.32
CA PRO A 62 0.39 6.69 -0.08
C PRO A 62 -0.35 5.34 -0.10
N ASP A 63 -0.83 4.90 -1.25
CA ASP A 63 -1.44 3.60 -1.47
C ASP A 63 -0.44 2.45 -1.31
N HIS A 64 0.76 2.59 -1.90
CA HIS A 64 1.85 1.62 -1.76
C HIS A 64 2.32 1.54 -0.30
N LEU A 65 2.53 2.68 0.35
CA LEU A 65 2.97 2.73 1.75
C LEU A 65 1.95 2.07 2.67
N VAL A 66 0.66 2.44 2.54
CA VAL A 66 -0.42 1.88 3.36
C VAL A 66 -0.56 0.37 3.13
N PHE A 67 -0.44 -0.08 1.87
CA PHE A 67 -0.46 -1.50 1.53
C PHE A 67 0.69 -2.26 2.22
N LEU A 68 1.93 -1.79 2.10
CA LEU A 68 3.10 -2.43 2.72
C LEU A 68 2.99 -2.51 4.25
N LEU A 69 2.52 -1.43 4.89
CA LEU A 69 2.28 -1.41 6.33
C LEU A 69 1.18 -2.40 6.75
N ALA A 70 0.10 -2.49 5.96
CA ALA A 70 -1.00 -3.41 6.21
C ALA A 70 -0.57 -4.89 6.10
N LEU A 71 0.40 -5.20 5.22
CA LEU A 71 0.98 -6.54 5.13
C LEU A 71 1.67 -6.96 6.42
N GLY A 72 2.17 -6.01 7.23
CA GLY A 72 2.66 -6.29 8.59
C GLY A 72 1.58 -6.87 9.50
N LEU A 73 0.35 -6.34 9.45
CA LEU A 73 -0.79 -6.86 10.21
C LEU A 73 -1.21 -8.25 9.74
N VAL A 74 -1.34 -8.45 8.44
CA VAL A 74 -1.68 -9.77 7.86
C VAL A 74 -0.58 -10.80 8.13
N GLY A 75 0.67 -10.34 8.12
CA GLY A 75 1.88 -11.17 8.32
C GLY A 75 2.13 -11.60 9.77
N LEU A 76 1.35 -11.14 10.75
CA LEU A 76 1.57 -11.38 12.19
C LEU A 76 1.92 -12.84 12.52
N HIS A 77 1.15 -13.78 11.98
CA HIS A 77 1.31 -15.23 12.20
C HIS A 77 1.89 -15.97 10.99
N ARG A 78 2.44 -15.24 10.00
CA ARG A 78 2.97 -15.82 8.76
C ARG A 78 4.48 -16.07 8.88
N PRO A 79 5.00 -17.16 8.29
CA PRO A 79 6.43 -17.41 8.24
C PRO A 79 7.15 -16.41 7.31
N LEU A 80 8.46 -16.23 7.49
CA LEU A 80 9.26 -15.32 6.67
C LEU A 80 9.19 -15.66 5.17
N ARG A 81 9.08 -16.94 4.80
CA ARG A 81 8.90 -17.37 3.41
C ARG A 81 7.68 -16.74 2.73
N TRP A 82 6.65 -16.37 3.50
CA TRP A 82 5.48 -15.64 2.96
C TRP A 82 5.88 -14.22 2.53
N VAL A 83 6.71 -13.53 3.30
CA VAL A 83 7.27 -12.21 2.93
C VAL A 83 8.11 -12.33 1.66
N LEU A 84 8.97 -13.34 1.59
CA LEU A 84 9.79 -13.59 0.40
C LEU A 84 8.93 -13.85 -0.84
N GLY A 85 7.85 -14.63 -0.69
CA GLY A 85 6.89 -14.87 -1.78
C GLY A 85 6.25 -13.59 -2.30
N LEU A 86 5.84 -12.68 -1.40
CA LEU A 86 5.27 -11.39 -1.77
C LEU A 86 6.30 -10.51 -2.49
N LEU A 87 7.51 -10.38 -1.96
CA LEU A 87 8.58 -9.60 -2.60
C LEU A 87 8.93 -10.13 -3.98
N THR A 88 8.97 -11.48 -4.14
CA THR A 88 9.17 -12.11 -5.44
C THR A 88 8.02 -11.77 -6.40
N ALA A 89 6.76 -11.82 -5.93
CA ALA A 89 5.60 -11.44 -6.73
C ALA A 89 5.69 -9.97 -7.18
N GLY A 90 6.11 -9.07 -6.29
CA GLY A 90 6.34 -7.66 -6.61
C GLY A 90 7.39 -7.47 -7.70
N LEU A 91 8.54 -8.14 -7.59
CA LEU A 91 9.60 -8.09 -8.63
C LEU A 91 9.14 -8.66 -9.97
N VAL A 92 8.39 -9.77 -9.95
CA VAL A 92 7.79 -10.32 -11.18
C VAL A 92 6.82 -9.31 -11.77
N GLY A 93 6.00 -8.67 -10.94
CA GLY A 93 5.10 -7.60 -11.37
C GLY A 93 5.85 -6.43 -12.01
N SER A 94 6.96 -5.98 -11.40
CA SER A 94 7.81 -4.93 -11.97
C SER A 94 8.39 -5.34 -13.34
N GLY A 95 8.86 -6.58 -13.47
CA GLY A 95 9.32 -7.12 -14.75
C GLY A 95 8.20 -7.12 -15.81
N LEU A 96 6.99 -7.54 -15.43
CA LEU A 96 5.83 -7.52 -16.34
C LEU A 96 5.47 -6.08 -16.76
N GLY A 97 5.51 -5.12 -15.84
CA GLY A 97 5.22 -3.72 -16.15
C GLY A 97 6.24 -3.10 -17.10
N LEU A 98 7.51 -3.52 -17.05
CA LEU A 98 8.54 -3.10 -18.01
C LEU A 98 8.35 -3.74 -19.38
N LEU A 99 7.94 -5.02 -19.43
CA LEU A 99 7.79 -5.77 -20.67
C LEU A 99 6.46 -5.49 -21.39
N LEU A 100 5.39 -5.27 -20.63
CA LEU A 100 4.02 -5.13 -21.11
C LEU A 100 3.35 -3.91 -20.43
N PRO A 101 3.85 -2.69 -20.67
CA PRO A 101 3.30 -1.49 -20.06
C PRO A 101 1.89 -1.16 -20.56
N GLY A 102 1.16 -0.32 -19.81
CA GLY A 102 -0.11 0.24 -20.27
C GLY A 102 -1.35 -0.60 -19.92
N LEU A 103 -1.33 -1.41 -18.85
CA LEU A 103 -2.52 -2.11 -18.38
C LEU A 103 -3.60 -1.10 -17.97
N PRO A 104 -4.76 -1.05 -18.69
CA PRO A 104 -5.82 -0.11 -18.35
C PRO A 104 -6.37 -0.38 -16.93
N GLY A 105 -6.57 0.69 -16.16
CA GLY A 105 -7.11 0.61 -14.81
C GLY A 105 -6.15 0.01 -13.77
N ALA A 106 -4.86 -0.13 -14.06
CA ALA A 106 -3.88 -0.68 -13.12
C ALA A 106 -3.86 0.08 -11.79
N GLU A 107 -3.93 1.40 -11.81
CA GLU A 107 -4.00 2.25 -10.62
C GLU A 107 -5.26 1.97 -9.77
N ALA A 108 -6.42 1.82 -10.43
CA ALA A 108 -7.65 1.45 -9.74
C ALA A 108 -7.56 0.05 -9.11
N LEU A 109 -6.89 -0.90 -9.77
CA LEU A 109 -6.66 -2.25 -9.23
C LEU A 109 -5.69 -2.23 -8.05
N VAL A 110 -4.63 -1.41 -8.10
CA VAL A 110 -3.72 -1.19 -6.98
C VAL A 110 -4.49 -0.61 -5.78
N ALA A 111 -5.28 0.42 -5.98
CA ALA A 111 -6.12 0.99 -4.94
C ALA A 111 -7.13 -0.04 -4.37
N LEU A 112 -7.78 -0.83 -5.23
CA LEU A 112 -8.70 -1.90 -4.83
C LEU A 112 -8.00 -2.98 -4.01
N SER A 113 -6.70 -3.20 -4.20
CA SER A 113 -5.92 -4.16 -3.40
C SER A 113 -5.91 -3.84 -1.90
N LEU A 114 -6.09 -2.57 -1.51
CA LEU A 114 -6.26 -2.17 -0.11
C LEU A 114 -7.58 -2.69 0.46
N VAL A 115 -8.66 -2.68 -0.33
CA VAL A 115 -9.94 -3.28 0.05
C VAL A 115 -9.78 -4.79 0.23
N VAL A 116 -9.11 -5.46 -0.72
CA VAL A 116 -8.78 -6.88 -0.63
C VAL A 116 -7.97 -7.18 0.63
N THR A 117 -6.95 -6.35 0.94
CA THR A 117 -6.12 -6.51 2.14
C THR A 117 -6.94 -6.37 3.43
N GLY A 118 -7.87 -5.42 3.49
CA GLY A 118 -8.81 -5.28 4.60
C GLY A 118 -9.70 -6.53 4.77
N LEU A 119 -10.23 -7.08 3.67
CA LEU A 119 -11.02 -8.31 3.69
C LEU A 119 -10.20 -9.54 4.09
N VAL A 120 -8.94 -9.62 3.68
CA VAL A 120 -8.01 -10.68 4.13
C VAL A 120 -7.73 -10.55 5.63
N LEU A 121 -7.55 -9.33 6.14
CA LEU A 121 -7.36 -9.06 7.56
C LEU A 121 -8.58 -9.48 8.40
N LEU A 122 -9.79 -9.32 7.85
CA LEU A 122 -11.04 -9.81 8.42
C LEU A 122 -11.28 -11.31 8.22
N GLN A 123 -10.35 -12.03 7.60
CA GLN A 123 -10.46 -13.45 7.25
C GLN A 123 -11.66 -13.76 6.31
N ARG A 124 -12.10 -12.78 5.53
CA ARG A 124 -13.17 -12.92 4.54
C ARG A 124 -12.64 -13.38 3.18
N LEU A 125 -11.36 -13.15 2.91
CA LEU A 125 -10.67 -13.57 1.69
C LEU A 125 -9.38 -14.33 2.04
N PRO A 126 -8.92 -15.25 1.19
CA PRO A 126 -7.67 -15.96 1.39
C PRO A 126 -6.47 -15.04 1.15
N SER A 127 -5.44 -15.16 1.99
CA SER A 127 -4.21 -14.36 1.88
C SER A 127 -3.40 -14.61 0.60
N ALA A 128 -3.70 -15.67 -0.14
CA ALA A 128 -3.11 -15.93 -1.45
C ALA A 128 -3.41 -14.81 -2.47
N LEU A 129 -4.53 -14.08 -2.32
CA LEU A 129 -4.88 -12.94 -3.16
C LEU A 129 -3.91 -11.77 -3.01
N LEU A 130 -3.11 -11.73 -1.95
CA LEU A 130 -2.07 -10.71 -1.76
C LEU A 130 -0.87 -10.92 -2.69
N LEU A 131 -0.67 -12.11 -3.27
CA LEU A 131 0.37 -12.33 -4.27
C LEU A 131 0.10 -11.55 -5.57
N PRO A 132 -1.05 -11.72 -6.26
CA PRO A 132 -1.38 -10.91 -7.42
C PRO A 132 -1.54 -9.42 -7.06
N ALA A 133 -2.06 -9.09 -5.87
CA ALA A 133 -2.12 -7.72 -5.41
C ALA A 133 -0.72 -7.08 -5.34
N PHE A 134 0.26 -7.76 -4.73
CA PHE A 134 1.63 -7.25 -4.66
C PHE A 134 2.31 -7.18 -6.04
N ALA A 135 2.03 -8.14 -6.94
CA ALA A 135 2.49 -8.09 -8.31
C ALA A 135 1.95 -6.85 -9.06
N LEU A 136 0.68 -6.47 -8.83
CA LEU A 136 0.10 -5.24 -9.40
C LEU A 136 0.80 -3.98 -8.87
N HIS A 137 1.14 -3.92 -7.59
CA HIS A 137 1.95 -2.82 -7.04
C HIS A 137 3.30 -2.73 -7.73
N GLY A 138 4.01 -3.86 -7.90
CA GLY A 138 5.27 -3.90 -8.64
C GLY A 138 5.11 -3.44 -10.08
N TYR A 139 4.04 -3.89 -10.75
CA TYR A 139 3.71 -3.52 -12.13
C TYR A 139 3.61 -1.99 -12.29
N VAL A 140 2.80 -1.35 -11.46
CA VAL A 140 2.56 0.10 -11.53
C VAL A 140 3.83 0.88 -11.17
N LEU A 141 4.58 0.45 -10.15
CA LEU A 141 5.82 1.08 -9.72
C LEU A 141 6.88 1.13 -10.84
N SER A 142 6.89 0.17 -11.76
CA SER A 142 7.84 0.16 -12.90
C SER A 142 7.55 1.23 -13.95
N GLY A 143 6.35 1.80 -13.96
CA GLY A 143 5.93 2.82 -14.93
C GLY A 143 6.85 4.05 -14.97
N SER A 144 7.43 4.42 -13.83
CA SER A 144 8.29 5.60 -13.68
C SER A 144 9.68 5.47 -14.36
N VAL A 145 10.08 4.28 -14.74
CA VAL A 145 11.40 4.00 -15.37
C VAL A 145 11.28 3.41 -16.77
N ILE A 146 10.09 3.41 -17.36
CA ILE A 146 9.90 2.98 -18.74
C ILE A 146 10.69 3.90 -19.68
N GLY A 147 11.45 3.30 -20.57
CA GLY A 147 12.30 4.02 -21.52
C GLY A 147 13.69 4.41 -20.99
N TRP A 148 14.02 4.04 -19.76
CA TRP A 148 15.37 4.23 -19.24
C TRP A 148 16.34 3.15 -19.74
N GLU A 149 17.64 3.45 -19.65
CA GLU A 149 18.70 2.47 -19.89
C GLU A 149 18.68 1.33 -18.86
N PRO A 150 19.19 0.13 -19.19
CA PRO A 150 19.14 -1.04 -18.30
C PRO A 150 19.79 -0.83 -16.93
N THR A 151 20.89 -0.07 -16.86
CA THR A 151 21.62 0.15 -15.59
C THR A 151 20.83 0.98 -14.57
N PRO A 152 20.23 2.15 -14.90
CA PRO A 152 19.31 2.86 -14.01
C PRO A 152 18.09 2.03 -13.63
N ILE A 153 17.54 1.23 -14.54
CA ILE A 153 16.40 0.34 -14.25
C ILE A 153 16.78 -0.69 -13.19
N ALA A 154 17.94 -1.36 -13.35
CA ALA A 154 18.40 -2.34 -12.37
C ALA A 154 18.62 -1.71 -10.98
N ALA A 155 19.20 -0.51 -10.94
CA ALA A 155 19.37 0.24 -9.70
C ALA A 155 18.03 0.63 -9.06
N TYR A 156 17.04 1.02 -9.86
CA TYR A 156 15.68 1.31 -9.41
C TYR A 156 15.02 0.07 -8.80
N LEU A 157 15.07 -1.07 -9.48
CA LEU A 157 14.49 -2.32 -8.97
C LEU A 157 15.17 -2.77 -7.66
N LEU A 158 16.49 -2.57 -7.55
CA LEU A 158 17.21 -2.82 -6.30
C LEU A 158 16.70 -1.89 -5.18
N GLY A 159 16.54 -0.60 -5.46
CA GLY A 159 15.99 0.37 -4.52
C GLY A 159 14.59 0.00 -4.06
N LEU A 160 13.70 -0.40 -5.00
CA LEU A 160 12.37 -0.90 -4.69
C LEU A 160 12.42 -2.12 -3.75
N LEU A 161 13.24 -3.11 -4.09
CA LEU A 161 13.38 -4.32 -3.29
C LEU A 161 13.84 -4.00 -1.86
N LEU A 162 14.81 -3.12 -1.71
CA LEU A 162 15.35 -2.72 -0.42
C LEU A 162 14.30 -1.97 0.42
N SER A 163 13.62 -0.98 -0.15
CA SER A 163 12.64 -0.19 0.59
C SER A 163 11.40 -1.01 0.95
N GLN A 164 10.86 -1.79 0.02
CA GLN A 164 9.71 -2.67 0.28
C GLN A 164 10.03 -3.72 1.35
N SER A 165 11.23 -4.33 1.27
CA SER A 165 11.68 -5.29 2.28
C SER A 165 11.81 -4.63 3.65
N ALA A 166 12.45 -3.46 3.72
CA ALA A 166 12.62 -2.72 4.97
C ALA A 166 11.28 -2.32 5.59
N LEU A 167 10.35 -1.78 4.80
CA LEU A 167 9.01 -1.37 5.25
C LEU A 167 8.19 -2.56 5.75
N MET A 168 8.16 -3.66 5.00
CA MET A 168 7.42 -4.86 5.40
C MET A 168 8.00 -5.49 6.67
N LEU A 169 9.33 -5.61 6.76
CA LEU A 169 9.98 -6.19 7.94
C LEU A 169 9.85 -5.29 9.15
N ALA A 170 9.95 -3.98 8.99
CA ALA A 170 9.70 -3.01 10.05
C ALA A 170 8.25 -3.09 10.54
N ALA A 171 7.26 -3.05 9.64
CA ALA A 171 5.86 -3.19 9.98
C ALA A 171 5.57 -4.52 10.72
N LEU A 172 6.09 -5.63 10.20
CA LEU A 172 5.94 -6.95 10.81
C LEU A 172 6.59 -7.01 12.20
N THR A 173 7.77 -6.42 12.37
CA THR A 173 8.47 -6.37 13.64
C THR A 173 7.70 -5.56 14.68
N VAL A 174 7.20 -4.39 14.29
CA VAL A 174 6.36 -3.54 15.14
C VAL A 174 5.09 -4.28 15.54
N VAL A 175 4.37 -4.85 14.59
CA VAL A 175 3.13 -5.59 14.85
C VAL A 175 3.37 -6.79 15.77
N ARG A 176 4.43 -7.55 15.57
CA ARG A 176 4.80 -8.68 16.45
C ARG A 176 5.17 -8.24 17.86
N ARG A 177 5.87 -7.12 17.99
CA ARG A 177 6.23 -6.55 19.30
C ARG A 177 4.99 -6.13 20.10
N TRP A 178 3.97 -5.64 19.42
CA TRP A 178 2.74 -5.16 20.03
C TRP A 178 1.58 -6.16 19.93
N ALA A 179 1.84 -7.39 19.51
CA ALA A 179 0.82 -8.42 19.26
C ALA A 179 -0.12 -8.64 20.46
N ALA A 180 0.41 -8.59 21.70
CA ALA A 180 -0.38 -8.78 22.91
C ALA A 180 -1.42 -7.67 23.16
N THR A 181 -1.26 -6.49 22.58
CA THR A 181 -2.18 -5.36 22.69
C THR A 181 -3.20 -5.29 21.55
N LEU A 182 -3.00 -6.09 20.49
CA LEU A 182 -3.89 -6.12 19.33
C LEU A 182 -5.19 -6.87 19.67
N THR A 183 -6.26 -6.13 19.79
CA THR A 183 -7.60 -6.70 19.99
C THR A 183 -8.30 -6.95 18.65
N ALA A 184 -9.33 -7.80 18.66
CA ALA A 184 -10.18 -7.99 17.47
C ALA A 184 -10.87 -6.68 17.02
N ALA A 185 -11.12 -5.75 17.95
CA ALA A 185 -11.67 -4.44 17.63
C ALA A 185 -10.66 -3.58 16.87
N ASN A 186 -9.38 -3.58 17.28
CA ASN A 186 -8.30 -2.86 16.58
C ASN A 186 -8.11 -3.40 15.16
N LEU A 187 -8.15 -4.73 14.98
CA LEU A 187 -8.01 -5.35 13.66
C LEU A 187 -9.20 -5.00 12.74
N ARG A 188 -10.44 -4.99 13.28
CA ARG A 188 -11.62 -4.56 12.52
C ARG A 188 -11.53 -3.08 12.13
N LEU A 189 -11.07 -2.23 13.03
CA LEU A 189 -10.87 -0.80 12.75
C LEU A 189 -9.82 -0.63 11.64
N ALA A 190 -8.66 -1.28 11.77
CA ALA A 190 -7.61 -1.25 10.74
C ALA A 190 -8.13 -1.73 9.38
N ALA A 191 -8.88 -2.83 9.36
CA ALA A 191 -9.49 -3.33 8.13
C ALA A 191 -10.51 -2.34 7.54
N GLY A 192 -11.34 -1.72 8.38
CA GLY A 192 -12.29 -0.69 7.93
C GLY A 192 -11.58 0.53 7.33
N LEU A 193 -10.49 0.99 7.95
CA LEU A 193 -9.66 2.08 7.43
C LEU A 193 -9.04 1.72 6.07
N LEU A 194 -8.46 0.51 5.95
CA LEU A 194 -7.89 0.04 4.68
C LEU A 194 -8.94 -0.01 3.56
N MET A 195 -10.12 -0.55 3.86
CA MET A 195 -11.21 -0.62 2.88
C MET A 195 -11.71 0.77 2.49
N GLY A 196 -11.83 1.69 3.44
CA GLY A 196 -12.25 3.07 3.18
C GLY A 196 -11.25 3.83 2.32
N VAL A 197 -9.96 3.76 2.66
CA VAL A 197 -8.87 4.37 1.89
C VAL A 197 -8.80 3.75 0.49
N GLY A 198 -8.85 2.42 0.40
CA GLY A 198 -8.83 1.71 -0.88
C GLY A 198 -10.00 2.09 -1.78
N ALA A 199 -11.22 2.19 -1.23
CA ALA A 199 -12.40 2.62 -1.99
C ALA A 199 -12.26 4.07 -2.49
N ALA A 200 -11.76 4.99 -1.64
CA ALA A 200 -11.55 6.38 -2.01
C ALA A 200 -10.50 6.53 -3.13
N PHE A 201 -9.38 5.84 -3.04
CA PHE A 201 -8.35 5.85 -4.10
C PHE A 201 -8.83 5.18 -5.38
N THR A 202 -9.58 4.06 -5.27
CA THR A 202 -10.19 3.41 -6.45
C THR A 202 -11.13 4.38 -7.17
N TRP A 203 -11.99 5.06 -6.41
CA TRP A 203 -12.88 6.08 -6.99
C TRP A 203 -12.09 7.20 -7.67
N SER A 204 -11.08 7.75 -7.00
CA SER A 204 -10.22 8.78 -7.59
C SER A 204 -9.58 8.34 -8.90
N ALA A 205 -9.05 7.12 -8.96
CA ALA A 205 -8.40 6.57 -10.15
C ALA A 205 -9.38 6.26 -11.32
N LEU A 206 -10.68 6.12 -11.03
CA LEU A 206 -11.70 5.86 -12.07
C LEU A 206 -12.29 7.16 -12.64
N VAL A 207 -12.23 8.29 -11.91
CA VAL A 207 -12.83 9.56 -12.32
C VAL A 207 -11.80 10.62 -12.76
N SER A 208 -10.49 10.32 -12.61
CA SER A 208 -9.39 11.14 -13.13
C SER A 208 -9.08 10.82 -14.58
#